data_153c9d9e4be1168b6b5dce8023a82b23
#
_entry.id   153c9d9e4be1168b6b5dce8023a82b23
#
_cell.length_a   1.000
_cell.length_b   1.000
_cell.length_c   1.000
_cell.angle_alpha   90.00
_cell.angle_beta   90.00
_cell.angle_gamma   90.00
#
_symmetry.space_group_name_H-M   'P 1'
#
loop_
_entity.id
_entity.type
_entity.pdbx_description
1 polymer ?
#
loop_
_entity_poly.entity_id
_entity_poly.type
_entity_poly.pdbx_seq_one_letter_code
_entity_poly.pdbx_strand_id
1 'polypeptide(L)'
;IWLMPMMESPTYHGYDVSDYYEIEVDYGTMEDFEEFLEQAHLRGIKVIIDLVLNHTSNQHPWFIQSANNQNNYRDWYIWSENNPGFTGPWGQNIWHYNQGNYYYGLFWSGMPDLNYEHQSVKQEMINVANFWLNKGVDGFRLDAIKYLIEDASNLENTPATFSLIEDFNSAYKYTSSKSFTIGEVWSNTNFVIPYVQNGRLDACFDFDLASNIINSVNSGSSAGLQQQILTIRESYPALQFGTFLTNHDMDRVYNKLGYNNEKMKLAASIYLTMPGIPFIYYGEELGMVGTGSHENIRRPMQWSSSTNSGFTNSIPWKSMEIII
;
A
#
# COMPACT_ATOMS: atom_id res chain seq x y z
N ILE A 1 1.97 -14.18 -0.72
CA ILE A 1 2.88 -13.17 -0.14
C ILE A 1 2.56 -11.82 -0.77
N TRP A 2 2.53 -10.73 0.03
CA TRP A 2 2.55 -9.36 -0.44
C TRP A 2 3.94 -8.78 -0.20
N LEU A 3 4.60 -8.34 -1.27
CA LEU A 3 5.85 -7.57 -1.21
C LEU A 3 5.52 -6.08 -1.15
N MET A 4 6.11 -5.38 -0.19
CA MET A 4 6.12 -3.92 -0.17
C MET A 4 6.81 -3.38 -1.43
N PRO A 5 6.77 -2.06 -1.71
CA PRO A 5 7.35 -1.52 -2.94
C PRO A 5 8.78 -2.03 -3.16
N MET A 6 9.01 -2.58 -4.33
CA MET A 6 10.29 -3.20 -4.71
C MET A 6 10.87 -2.59 -5.98
N MET A 7 10.18 -1.64 -6.57
CA MET A 7 10.60 -0.90 -7.76
C MET A 7 11.66 0.13 -7.38
N GLU A 8 12.46 0.57 -8.34
CA GLU A 8 13.51 1.56 -8.11
C GLU A 8 12.97 2.82 -7.45
N SER A 9 13.63 3.25 -6.37
CA SER A 9 13.19 4.38 -5.54
C SER A 9 14.37 5.02 -4.83
N PRO A 10 14.41 6.36 -4.71
CA PRO A 10 15.47 7.06 -3.99
C PRO A 10 15.38 6.93 -2.46
N THR A 11 14.29 6.36 -1.92
CA THR A 11 14.11 6.23 -0.48
C THR A 11 13.90 4.78 -0.05
N TYR A 12 14.29 4.47 1.19
CA TYR A 12 14.20 3.12 1.77
C TYR A 12 12.78 2.54 1.79
N HIS A 13 11.76 3.38 1.73
CA HIS A 13 10.35 2.91 1.81
C HIS A 13 9.79 2.48 0.46
N GLY A 14 10.38 2.92 -0.65
CA GLY A 14 10.01 2.49 -1.99
C GLY A 14 8.73 3.11 -2.57
N TYR A 15 7.99 3.94 -1.81
CA TYR A 15 6.73 4.52 -2.30
C TYR A 15 6.92 5.69 -3.27
N ASP A 16 8.08 6.32 -3.33
CA ASP A 16 8.44 7.34 -4.30
C ASP A 16 9.21 6.71 -5.48
N VAL A 17 8.47 5.97 -6.31
CA VAL A 17 9.01 5.21 -7.44
C VAL A 17 9.70 6.13 -8.45
N SER A 18 10.93 5.80 -8.84
CA SER A 18 11.72 6.49 -9.87
C SER A 18 11.77 5.72 -11.20
N ASP A 19 11.55 4.40 -11.19
CA ASP A 19 11.33 3.58 -12.38
C ASP A 19 10.39 2.43 -12.04
N TYR A 20 9.25 2.33 -12.76
CA TYR A 20 8.26 1.27 -12.54
C TYR A 20 8.62 -0.08 -13.17
N TYR A 21 9.66 -0.14 -13.98
CA TYR A 21 10.02 -1.32 -14.76
C TYR A 21 11.28 -2.02 -14.26
N GLU A 22 11.96 -1.43 -13.26
CA GLU A 22 13.18 -1.95 -12.67
C GLU A 22 13.01 -2.32 -11.20
N ILE A 23 13.83 -3.24 -10.73
CA ILE A 23 13.91 -3.62 -9.31
C ILE A 23 14.90 -2.69 -8.61
N GLU A 24 14.58 -2.27 -7.39
CA GLU A 24 15.51 -1.53 -6.52
C GLU A 24 16.80 -2.35 -6.31
N VAL A 25 17.93 -1.74 -6.63
CA VAL A 25 19.25 -2.39 -6.64
C VAL A 25 19.61 -3.04 -5.29
N ASP A 26 19.12 -2.50 -4.18
CA ASP A 26 19.33 -3.07 -2.84
C ASP A 26 18.64 -4.43 -2.64
N TYR A 27 17.68 -4.76 -3.49
CA TYR A 27 16.93 -6.04 -3.44
C TYR A 27 17.45 -7.08 -4.44
N GLY A 28 18.26 -6.68 -5.39
CA GLY A 28 18.84 -7.55 -6.41
C GLY A 28 18.51 -7.12 -7.82
N THR A 29 18.52 -8.06 -8.73
CA THR A 29 18.27 -7.86 -10.15
C THR A 29 16.89 -8.35 -10.56
N MET A 30 16.47 -8.06 -11.79
CA MET A 30 15.26 -8.61 -12.38
C MET A 30 15.29 -10.15 -12.43
N GLU A 31 16.46 -10.72 -12.71
CA GLU A 31 16.69 -12.18 -12.75
C GLU A 31 16.51 -12.80 -11.34
N ASP A 32 17.01 -12.14 -10.29
CA ASP A 32 16.80 -12.58 -8.90
C ASP A 32 15.30 -12.56 -8.52
N PHE A 33 14.56 -11.56 -8.98
CA PHE A 33 13.13 -11.48 -8.77
C PHE A 33 12.35 -12.56 -9.55
N GLU A 34 12.71 -12.81 -10.80
CA GLU A 34 12.10 -13.89 -11.59
C GLU A 34 12.39 -15.26 -10.97
N GLU A 35 13.60 -15.52 -10.46
CA GLU A 35 13.93 -16.73 -9.71
C GLU A 35 13.09 -16.84 -8.43
N PHE A 36 12.93 -15.75 -7.69
CA PHE A 36 12.08 -15.71 -6.51
C PHE A 36 10.63 -16.09 -6.83
N LEU A 37 10.05 -15.54 -7.90
CA LEU A 37 8.69 -15.88 -8.35
C LEU A 37 8.58 -17.36 -8.71
N GLU A 38 9.54 -17.89 -9.49
CA GLU A 38 9.57 -19.30 -9.85
C GLU A 38 9.60 -20.20 -8.60
N GLN A 39 10.49 -19.90 -7.65
CA GLN A 39 10.64 -20.66 -6.41
C GLN A 39 9.41 -20.56 -5.51
N ALA A 40 8.73 -19.43 -5.46
CA ALA A 40 7.46 -19.26 -4.76
C ALA A 40 6.36 -20.12 -5.41
N HIS A 41 6.21 -20.05 -6.71
CA HIS A 41 5.21 -20.78 -7.47
C HIS A 41 5.40 -22.29 -7.39
N LEU A 42 6.63 -22.78 -7.45
CA LEU A 42 6.96 -24.21 -7.26
C LEU A 42 6.50 -24.75 -5.90
N ARG A 43 6.37 -23.86 -4.90
CA ARG A 43 5.87 -24.17 -3.56
C ARG A 43 4.39 -23.88 -3.37
N GLY A 44 3.68 -23.51 -4.44
CA GLY A 44 2.26 -23.15 -4.41
C GLY A 44 1.98 -21.80 -3.76
N ILE A 45 3.00 -20.94 -3.60
CA ILE A 45 2.88 -19.61 -2.99
C ILE A 45 2.64 -18.59 -4.10
N LYS A 46 1.58 -17.79 -3.94
CA LYS A 46 1.26 -16.66 -4.82
C LYS A 46 1.92 -15.38 -4.32
N VAL A 47 2.34 -14.53 -5.25
CA VAL A 47 3.05 -13.28 -4.95
C VAL A 47 2.30 -12.10 -5.56
N ILE A 48 1.87 -11.18 -4.71
CA ILE A 48 1.38 -9.86 -5.14
C ILE A 48 2.38 -8.79 -4.75
N ILE A 49 2.49 -7.75 -5.57
CA ILE A 49 3.40 -6.63 -5.32
C ILE A 49 2.63 -5.36 -5.00
N ASP A 50 3.27 -4.46 -4.28
CA ASP A 50 2.73 -3.12 -4.06
C ASP A 50 2.81 -2.31 -5.34
N LEU A 51 1.72 -1.71 -5.78
CA LEU A 51 1.66 -0.86 -6.96
C LEU A 51 1.19 0.54 -6.58
N VAL A 52 2.11 1.48 -6.65
CA VAL A 52 1.86 2.89 -6.33
C VAL A 52 1.29 3.59 -7.56
N LEU A 53 -0.02 3.77 -7.57
CA LEU A 53 -0.72 4.42 -8.70
C LEU A 53 -0.80 5.93 -8.53
N ASN A 54 -0.87 6.44 -7.29
CA ASN A 54 -1.22 7.83 -7.04
C ASN A 54 -0.14 8.83 -7.48
N HIS A 55 1.11 8.52 -7.28
CA HIS A 55 2.23 9.45 -7.44
C HIS A 55 3.51 8.75 -7.90
N THR A 56 4.51 9.53 -8.27
CA THR A 56 5.88 9.06 -8.52
C THR A 56 6.85 9.78 -7.60
N SER A 57 8.13 9.40 -7.65
CA SER A 57 9.20 10.27 -7.14
C SER A 57 9.27 11.57 -7.92
N ASN A 58 9.67 12.66 -7.27
CA ASN A 58 10.07 13.88 -7.98
C ASN A 58 11.40 13.71 -8.76
N GLN A 59 12.07 12.56 -8.62
CA GLN A 59 13.24 12.16 -9.41
C GLN A 59 12.86 11.26 -10.60
N HIS A 60 11.60 10.89 -10.74
CA HIS A 60 11.13 10.10 -11.87
C HIS A 60 11.33 10.87 -13.18
N PRO A 61 11.83 10.24 -14.26
CA PRO A 61 12.01 10.90 -15.57
C PRO A 61 10.76 11.59 -16.10
N TRP A 62 9.57 11.05 -15.84
CA TRP A 62 8.30 11.69 -16.21
C TRP A 62 8.12 13.04 -15.52
N PHE A 63 8.36 13.12 -14.20
CA PHE A 63 8.25 14.37 -13.46
C PHE A 63 9.30 15.40 -13.89
N ILE A 64 10.57 14.96 -14.07
CA ILE A 64 11.65 15.84 -14.52
C ILE A 64 11.31 16.46 -15.89
N GLN A 65 10.78 15.66 -16.82
CA GLN A 65 10.38 16.15 -18.14
C GLN A 65 9.14 17.05 -18.05
N SER A 66 8.18 16.72 -17.19
CA SER A 66 7.01 17.56 -16.91
C SER A 66 7.41 18.93 -16.35
N ALA A 67 8.28 18.97 -15.37
CA ALA A 67 8.78 20.21 -14.77
C ALA A 67 9.51 21.10 -15.77
N ASN A 68 10.21 20.50 -16.74
CA ASN A 68 10.94 21.20 -17.81
C ASN A 68 10.08 21.42 -19.07
N ASN A 69 8.80 21.07 -19.06
CA ASN A 69 7.88 21.16 -20.19
C ASN A 69 8.42 20.49 -21.47
N GLN A 70 8.93 19.26 -21.31
CA GLN A 70 9.57 18.48 -22.37
C GLN A 70 8.72 17.27 -22.77
N ASN A 71 8.82 16.85 -24.04
CA ASN A 71 8.32 15.58 -24.57
C ASN A 71 6.82 15.29 -24.28
N ASN A 72 5.99 16.31 -24.15
CA ASN A 72 4.57 16.24 -23.81
C ASN A 72 4.24 15.65 -22.44
N TYR A 73 5.18 15.67 -21.50
CA TYR A 73 4.96 15.21 -20.13
C TYR A 73 4.34 16.28 -19.22
N ARG A 74 4.18 17.54 -19.68
CA ARG A 74 3.70 18.63 -18.81
C ARG A 74 2.43 18.23 -18.05
N ASP A 75 1.44 17.71 -18.74
CA ASP A 75 0.12 17.42 -18.21
C ASP A 75 0.01 16.01 -17.59
N TRP A 76 1.14 15.28 -17.48
CA TRP A 76 1.19 14.03 -16.71
C TRP A 76 1.08 14.26 -15.20
N TYR A 77 1.34 15.49 -14.77
CA TYR A 77 1.20 15.96 -13.39
C TYR A 77 0.33 17.21 -13.35
N ILE A 78 -0.19 17.53 -12.18
CA ILE A 78 -1.10 18.66 -12.00
C ILE A 78 -0.31 19.89 -11.62
N TRP A 79 -0.40 20.94 -12.42
CA TRP A 79 0.34 22.18 -12.27
C TRP A 79 -0.57 23.40 -12.12
N SER A 80 -0.10 24.41 -11.37
CA SER A 80 -0.73 25.72 -11.24
C SER A 80 0.31 26.83 -11.33
N GLU A 81 -0.03 27.95 -11.99
CA GLU A 81 0.83 29.15 -12.04
C GLU A 81 0.95 29.83 -10.67
N ASN A 82 -0.10 29.75 -9.86
CA ASN A 82 -0.15 30.32 -8.53
C ASN A 82 -0.42 29.24 -7.49
N ASN A 83 0.05 29.45 -6.25
CA ASN A 83 -0.30 28.55 -5.15
C ASN A 83 -1.83 28.62 -4.89
N PRO A 84 -2.59 27.55 -5.09
CA PRO A 84 -4.04 27.54 -4.84
C PRO A 84 -4.42 27.70 -3.36
N GLY A 85 -3.48 27.49 -2.43
CA GLY A 85 -3.65 27.88 -1.02
C GLY A 85 -4.42 26.90 -0.14
N PHE A 86 -4.81 25.72 -0.66
CA PHE A 86 -5.44 24.72 0.21
C PHE A 86 -4.41 23.77 0.80
N THR A 87 -4.82 23.15 1.93
CA THR A 87 -4.06 22.10 2.62
C THR A 87 -4.71 20.75 2.39
N GLY A 88 -3.92 19.70 2.54
CA GLY A 88 -4.40 18.33 2.46
C GLY A 88 -5.15 17.86 3.72
N PRO A 89 -5.60 16.59 3.74
CA PRO A 89 -6.45 16.03 4.81
C PRO A 89 -5.83 16.10 6.20
N TRP A 90 -4.50 16.19 6.28
CA TRP A 90 -3.75 16.27 7.56
C TRP A 90 -3.25 17.68 7.88
N GLY A 91 -3.71 18.71 7.14
CA GLY A 91 -3.26 20.10 7.27
C GLY A 91 -1.91 20.39 6.62
N GLN A 92 -1.35 19.45 5.86
CA GLN A 92 -0.07 19.60 5.15
C GLN A 92 -0.23 20.40 3.86
N ASN A 93 0.88 20.98 3.39
CA ASN A 93 0.95 21.57 2.06
C ASN A 93 0.83 20.49 1.00
N ILE A 94 0.00 20.73 -0.02
CA ILE A 94 -0.20 19.85 -1.16
C ILE A 94 0.17 20.52 -2.50
N TRP A 95 0.57 21.78 -2.45
CA TRP A 95 1.07 22.51 -3.61
C TRP A 95 2.51 22.94 -3.36
N HIS A 96 3.42 22.45 -4.18
CA HIS A 96 4.85 22.58 -3.98
C HIS A 96 5.48 23.41 -5.10
N TYR A 97 6.28 24.39 -4.74
CA TYR A 97 6.91 25.31 -5.69
C TYR A 97 8.03 24.62 -6.48
N ASN A 98 8.01 24.81 -7.79
CA ASN A 98 9.08 24.38 -8.70
C ASN A 98 9.17 25.33 -9.89
N GLN A 99 10.33 26.00 -10.06
CA GLN A 99 10.71 26.82 -11.22
C GLN A 99 9.61 27.82 -11.70
N GLY A 100 8.96 28.52 -10.78
CA GLY A 100 7.96 29.55 -11.09
C GLY A 100 6.52 29.05 -11.13
N ASN A 101 6.28 27.75 -11.00
CA ASN A 101 4.96 27.12 -10.92
C ASN A 101 4.83 26.29 -9.64
N TYR A 102 3.63 25.81 -9.40
CA TYR A 102 3.34 24.87 -8.32
C TYR A 102 2.81 23.55 -8.89
N TYR A 103 3.31 22.44 -8.38
CA TYR A 103 2.76 21.12 -8.69
C TYR A 103 1.99 20.54 -7.49
N TYR A 104 1.03 19.71 -7.79
CA TYR A 104 0.26 18.98 -6.79
C TYR A 104 1.03 17.75 -6.31
N GLY A 105 1.03 17.52 -5.02
CA GLY A 105 1.62 16.35 -4.37
C GLY A 105 0.97 16.18 -3.00
N LEU A 106 -0.03 15.30 -2.91
CA LEU A 106 -0.87 15.15 -1.73
C LEU A 106 -0.06 14.82 -0.48
N PHE A 107 0.89 13.89 -0.60
CA PHE A 107 1.64 13.39 0.54
C PHE A 107 2.76 14.33 0.96
N TRP A 108 3.64 14.68 0.02
CA TRP A 108 4.73 15.64 0.26
C TRP A 108 5.44 16.01 -1.05
N SER A 109 6.35 16.98 -0.99
CA SER A 109 7.05 17.49 -2.18
C SER A 109 7.90 16.47 -2.95
N GLY A 110 8.25 15.35 -2.36
CA GLY A 110 8.98 14.27 -3.03
C GLY A 110 8.09 13.33 -3.84
N MET A 111 6.76 13.44 -3.68
CA MET A 111 5.77 12.55 -4.30
C MET A 111 4.73 13.37 -5.08
N PRO A 112 5.06 13.86 -6.30
CA PRO A 112 4.11 14.51 -7.18
C PRO A 112 3.05 13.55 -7.67
N ASP A 113 1.77 13.94 -7.58
CA ASP A 113 0.63 13.13 -7.98
C ASP A 113 0.49 13.07 -9.49
N LEU A 114 0.16 11.88 -10.00
CA LEU A 114 -0.10 11.63 -11.42
C LEU A 114 -1.47 12.17 -11.82
N ASN A 115 -1.53 12.79 -12.99
CA ASN A 115 -2.78 13.32 -13.54
C ASN A 115 -3.54 12.28 -14.36
N TYR A 116 -4.47 11.57 -13.74
CA TYR A 116 -5.30 10.57 -14.41
C TYR A 116 -6.39 11.14 -15.33
N GLU A 117 -6.59 12.46 -15.38
CA GLU A 117 -7.37 13.08 -16.45
C GLU A 117 -6.63 13.01 -17.79
N HIS A 118 -5.31 12.82 -17.76
CA HIS A 118 -4.49 12.63 -18.95
C HIS A 118 -4.47 11.14 -19.38
N GLN A 119 -5.02 10.86 -20.56
CA GLN A 119 -5.19 9.48 -21.06
C GLN A 119 -3.88 8.67 -21.13
N SER A 120 -2.74 9.33 -21.44
CA SER A 120 -1.46 8.63 -21.51
C SER A 120 -0.97 8.16 -20.15
N VAL A 121 -1.26 8.88 -19.06
CA VAL A 121 -0.95 8.44 -17.68
C VAL A 121 -1.70 7.17 -17.35
N LYS A 122 -3.01 7.16 -17.59
CA LYS A 122 -3.87 5.99 -17.39
C LYS A 122 -3.36 4.78 -18.18
N GLN A 123 -3.05 4.98 -19.47
CA GLN A 123 -2.55 3.91 -20.32
C GLN A 123 -1.19 3.39 -19.84
N GLU A 124 -0.31 4.29 -19.42
CA GLU A 124 1.03 3.88 -18.96
C GLU A 124 0.97 3.07 -17.66
N MET A 125 0.12 3.45 -16.72
CA MET A 125 -0.04 2.66 -15.49
C MET A 125 -0.69 1.29 -15.75
N ILE A 126 -1.54 1.18 -16.79
CA ILE A 126 -2.01 -0.12 -17.29
C ILE A 126 -0.85 -0.94 -17.89
N ASN A 127 0.06 -0.30 -18.65
CA ASN A 127 1.24 -0.95 -19.20
C ASN A 127 2.15 -1.48 -18.10
N VAL A 128 2.39 -0.70 -17.05
CA VAL A 128 3.13 -1.11 -15.85
C VAL A 128 2.51 -2.35 -15.21
N ALA A 129 1.20 -2.34 -14.98
CA ALA A 129 0.52 -3.50 -14.40
C ALA A 129 0.65 -4.74 -15.29
N ASN A 130 0.47 -4.58 -16.60
CA ASN A 130 0.61 -5.68 -17.56
C ASN A 130 2.05 -6.21 -17.64
N PHE A 131 3.05 -5.32 -17.53
CA PHE A 131 4.46 -5.73 -17.49
C PHE A 131 4.72 -6.70 -16.33
N TRP A 132 4.32 -6.34 -15.11
CA TRP A 132 4.52 -7.18 -13.94
C TRP A 132 3.70 -8.49 -13.97
N LEU A 133 2.47 -8.44 -14.50
CA LEU A 133 1.69 -9.67 -14.71
C LEU A 133 2.35 -10.61 -15.72
N ASN A 134 2.95 -10.07 -16.79
CA ASN A 134 3.68 -10.86 -17.78
C ASN A 134 5.00 -11.42 -17.21
N LYS A 135 5.60 -10.78 -16.20
CA LYS A 135 6.73 -11.30 -15.42
C LYS A 135 6.33 -12.44 -14.47
N GLY A 136 5.03 -12.67 -14.25
CA GLY A 136 4.52 -13.75 -13.42
C GLY A 136 4.00 -13.34 -12.05
N VAL A 137 3.90 -12.05 -11.76
CA VAL A 137 3.25 -11.54 -10.55
C VAL A 137 1.77 -11.96 -10.54
N ASP A 138 1.26 -12.40 -9.40
CA ASP A 138 -0.11 -12.90 -9.27
C ASP A 138 -1.16 -11.81 -8.98
N GLY A 139 -0.73 -10.56 -8.84
CA GLY A 139 -1.62 -9.44 -8.60
C GLY A 139 -0.98 -8.28 -7.84
N PHE A 140 -1.81 -7.41 -7.29
CA PHE A 140 -1.35 -6.15 -6.72
C PHE A 140 -2.01 -5.83 -5.38
N ARG A 141 -1.24 -5.21 -4.49
CA ARG A 141 -1.77 -4.31 -3.48
C ARG A 141 -1.71 -2.89 -4.03
N LEU A 142 -2.82 -2.21 -4.08
CA LEU A 142 -2.90 -0.85 -4.62
C LEU A 142 -2.82 0.16 -3.48
N ASP A 143 -1.79 1.00 -3.53
CA ASP A 143 -1.49 2.02 -2.52
C ASP A 143 -2.42 3.22 -2.64
N ALA A 144 -2.92 3.70 -1.49
CA ALA A 144 -3.58 5.00 -1.32
C ALA A 144 -4.66 5.35 -2.37
N ILE A 145 -5.39 4.36 -2.87
CA ILE A 145 -6.27 4.48 -4.05
C ILE A 145 -7.46 5.43 -3.89
N LYS A 146 -7.73 5.91 -2.71
CA LYS A 146 -8.82 6.87 -2.51
C LYS A 146 -8.51 8.27 -3.02
N TYR A 147 -7.24 8.56 -3.33
CA TYR A 147 -6.72 9.86 -3.74
C TYR A 147 -6.37 9.98 -5.23
N LEU A 148 -6.73 9.01 -6.08
CA LEU A 148 -6.28 8.94 -7.48
C LEU A 148 -6.77 10.07 -8.37
N ILE A 149 -7.98 10.58 -8.14
CA ILE A 149 -8.53 11.73 -8.86
C ILE A 149 -9.37 12.56 -7.88
N GLU A 150 -8.93 13.77 -7.64
CA GLU A 150 -9.64 14.74 -6.83
C GLU A 150 -10.64 15.54 -7.69
N ASP A 151 -11.61 16.16 -7.04
CA ASP A 151 -12.44 17.20 -7.62
C ASP A 151 -12.35 18.50 -6.79
N ALA A 152 -12.97 19.58 -7.27
CA ALA A 152 -12.87 20.89 -6.63
C ALA A 152 -13.36 20.93 -5.17
N SER A 153 -14.08 19.91 -4.71
CA SER A 153 -14.70 19.83 -3.37
C SER A 153 -14.20 18.67 -2.52
N ASN A 154 -13.62 17.63 -3.16
CA ASN A 154 -13.24 16.40 -2.48
C ASN A 154 -11.84 15.95 -2.93
N LEU A 155 -10.96 15.74 -1.94
CA LEU A 155 -9.62 15.22 -2.19
C LEU A 155 -9.58 13.68 -2.24
N GLU A 156 -10.68 13.00 -1.94
CA GLU A 156 -10.72 11.54 -1.88
C GLU A 156 -12.11 10.98 -2.23
N ASN A 157 -12.16 9.70 -2.60
CA ASN A 157 -13.40 8.94 -2.83
C ASN A 157 -14.31 9.54 -3.92
N THR A 158 -13.75 10.15 -4.95
CA THR A 158 -14.52 10.79 -6.01
C THR A 158 -15.12 9.77 -6.98
N PRO A 159 -16.24 10.11 -7.68
CA PRO A 159 -16.76 9.26 -8.74
C PRO A 159 -15.74 8.96 -9.84
N ALA A 160 -14.84 9.92 -10.13
CA ALA A 160 -13.78 9.76 -11.13
C ALA A 160 -12.75 8.70 -10.69
N THR A 161 -12.36 8.71 -9.41
CA THR A 161 -11.52 7.65 -8.80
C THR A 161 -12.16 6.28 -8.96
N PHE A 162 -13.45 6.14 -8.67
CA PHE A 162 -14.14 4.85 -8.82
C PHE A 162 -14.18 4.38 -10.28
N SER A 163 -14.43 5.29 -11.24
CA SER A 163 -14.41 4.96 -12.66
C SER A 163 -13.02 4.54 -13.14
N LEU A 164 -11.98 5.23 -12.70
CA LEU A 164 -10.60 4.87 -13.01
C LEU A 164 -10.27 3.45 -12.52
N ILE A 165 -10.66 3.10 -11.30
CA ILE A 165 -10.42 1.77 -10.74
C ILE A 165 -11.17 0.69 -11.51
N GLU A 166 -12.41 0.94 -11.95
CA GLU A 166 -13.16 0.01 -12.80
C GLU A 166 -12.45 -0.25 -14.14
N ASP A 167 -12.01 0.82 -14.80
CA ASP A 167 -11.28 0.74 -16.07
C ASP A 167 -9.94 0.02 -15.90
N PHE A 168 -9.19 0.36 -14.85
CA PHE A 168 -7.92 -0.25 -14.53
C PHE A 168 -8.07 -1.75 -14.23
N ASN A 169 -9.07 -2.12 -13.40
CA ASN A 169 -9.38 -3.53 -13.12
C ASN A 169 -9.72 -4.29 -14.40
N SER A 170 -10.57 -3.73 -15.23
CA SER A 170 -10.96 -4.36 -16.50
C SER A 170 -9.75 -4.59 -17.41
N ALA A 171 -8.83 -3.63 -17.46
CA ALA A 171 -7.65 -3.70 -18.33
C ALA A 171 -6.67 -4.80 -17.88
N TYR A 172 -6.27 -4.85 -16.61
CA TYR A 172 -5.31 -5.87 -16.17
C TYR A 172 -5.96 -7.27 -16.05
N LYS A 173 -7.25 -7.37 -15.75
CA LYS A 173 -7.99 -8.65 -15.77
C LYS A 173 -8.11 -9.24 -17.17
N TYR A 174 -8.07 -8.40 -18.22
CA TYR A 174 -7.97 -8.87 -19.60
C TYR A 174 -6.64 -9.61 -19.82
N THR A 175 -5.53 -9.11 -19.27
CA THR A 175 -4.20 -9.73 -19.36
C THR A 175 -4.12 -10.99 -18.48
N SER A 176 -4.64 -10.93 -17.26
CA SER A 176 -4.64 -12.05 -16.32
C SER A 176 -5.95 -12.09 -15.52
N SER A 177 -6.89 -12.90 -15.97
CA SER A 177 -8.22 -13.01 -15.32
C SER A 177 -8.17 -13.59 -13.90
N LYS A 178 -7.05 -14.21 -13.51
CA LYS A 178 -6.84 -14.80 -12.18
C LYS A 178 -6.00 -13.92 -11.26
N SER A 179 -5.49 -12.78 -11.74
CA SER A 179 -4.75 -11.86 -10.89
C SER A 179 -5.64 -11.36 -9.76
N PHE A 180 -5.05 -11.15 -8.59
CA PHE A 180 -5.74 -10.69 -7.39
C PHE A 180 -5.37 -9.25 -7.08
N THR A 181 -6.33 -8.43 -6.69
CA THR A 181 -6.08 -7.08 -6.22
C THR A 181 -6.70 -6.82 -4.86
N ILE A 182 -5.92 -6.16 -4.00
CA ILE A 182 -6.39 -5.65 -2.72
C ILE A 182 -6.04 -4.17 -2.60
N GLY A 183 -7.03 -3.35 -2.27
CA GLY A 183 -6.86 -1.91 -2.16
C GLY A 183 -6.60 -1.45 -0.74
N GLU A 184 -5.74 -0.43 -0.62
CA GLU A 184 -5.64 0.35 0.60
C GLU A 184 -6.57 1.55 0.52
N VAL A 185 -7.60 1.51 1.36
CA VAL A 185 -8.52 2.62 1.60
C VAL A 185 -8.59 2.85 3.10
N TRP A 186 -7.67 3.66 3.62
CA TRP A 186 -7.65 3.98 5.05
C TRP A 186 -8.80 4.93 5.41
N SER A 187 -9.94 4.34 5.63
CA SER A 187 -11.20 5.01 5.96
C SER A 187 -12.07 4.05 6.77
N ASN A 188 -13.21 4.53 7.27
CA ASN A 188 -14.17 3.63 7.89
C ASN A 188 -14.82 2.71 6.85
N THR A 189 -15.30 1.56 7.30
CA THR A 189 -15.84 0.48 6.48
C THR A 189 -16.84 0.95 5.42
N ASN A 190 -17.71 1.91 5.71
CA ASN A 190 -18.72 2.38 4.76
C ASN A 190 -18.10 3.09 3.54
N PHE A 191 -16.94 3.74 3.69
CA PHE A 191 -16.22 4.33 2.57
C PHE A 191 -15.36 3.31 1.82
N VAL A 192 -15.01 2.17 2.44
CA VAL A 192 -14.24 1.10 1.83
C VAL A 192 -15.10 0.22 0.91
N ILE A 193 -16.33 -0.07 1.31
CA ILE A 193 -17.25 -0.96 0.60
C ILE A 193 -17.41 -0.63 -0.90
N PRO A 194 -17.57 0.63 -1.32
CA PRO A 194 -17.69 0.97 -2.73
C PRO A 194 -16.53 0.48 -3.60
N TYR A 195 -15.31 0.32 -3.04
CA TYR A 195 -14.13 -0.12 -3.78
C TYR A 195 -14.14 -1.60 -4.16
N VAL A 196 -14.96 -2.41 -3.51
CA VAL A 196 -15.13 -3.85 -3.82
C VAL A 196 -16.46 -4.17 -4.52
N GLN A 197 -17.23 -3.14 -4.83
CA GLN A 197 -18.48 -3.28 -5.58
C GLN A 197 -18.27 -3.01 -7.06
N ASN A 198 -19.21 -3.43 -7.89
CA ASN A 198 -19.25 -3.16 -9.35
C ASN A 198 -18.00 -3.63 -10.12
N GLY A 199 -17.29 -4.65 -9.61
CA GLY A 199 -16.12 -5.21 -10.30
C GLY A 199 -14.87 -4.33 -10.19
N ARG A 200 -14.76 -3.46 -9.17
CA ARG A 200 -13.58 -2.60 -8.97
C ARG A 200 -12.39 -3.39 -8.50
N LEU A 201 -12.41 -3.90 -7.27
CA LEU A 201 -11.31 -4.67 -6.71
C LEU A 201 -11.79 -6.01 -6.17
N ASP A 202 -10.87 -6.97 -6.04
CA ASP A 202 -11.18 -8.26 -5.45
C ASP A 202 -11.37 -8.16 -3.93
N ALA A 203 -10.62 -7.28 -3.25
CA ALA A 203 -10.75 -7.00 -1.83
C ALA A 203 -10.22 -5.61 -1.45
N CYS A 204 -10.54 -5.18 -0.23
CA CYS A 204 -9.88 -4.04 0.43
C CYS A 204 -9.52 -4.40 1.88
N PHE A 205 -8.49 -3.75 2.43
CA PHE A 205 -8.19 -3.83 3.85
C PHE A 205 -9.26 -3.12 4.67
N ASP A 206 -9.75 -3.76 5.76
CA ASP A 206 -10.71 -3.14 6.67
C ASP A 206 -10.03 -2.65 7.96
N PHE A 207 -9.72 -1.36 7.99
CA PHE A 207 -9.02 -0.71 9.11
C PHE A 207 -9.89 -0.59 10.37
N ASP A 208 -11.22 -0.44 10.22
CA ASP A 208 -12.14 -0.43 11.37
C ASP A 208 -12.14 -1.79 12.06
N LEU A 209 -12.12 -2.88 11.28
CA LEU A 209 -12.05 -4.23 11.84
C LEU A 209 -10.78 -4.43 12.63
N ALA A 210 -9.62 -4.06 12.07
CA ALA A 210 -8.32 -4.14 12.75
C ALA A 210 -8.34 -3.38 14.08
N SER A 211 -8.84 -2.15 14.06
CA SER A 211 -8.98 -1.31 15.26
C SER A 211 -9.92 -1.91 16.29
N ASN A 212 -11.08 -2.44 15.86
CA ASN A 212 -12.06 -3.04 16.77
C ASN A 212 -11.54 -4.34 17.39
N ILE A 213 -10.73 -5.15 16.69
CA ILE A 213 -10.08 -6.33 17.27
C ILE A 213 -9.15 -5.91 18.39
N ILE A 214 -8.21 -4.98 18.13
CA ILE A 214 -7.24 -4.50 19.12
C ILE A 214 -7.94 -3.87 20.33
N ASN A 215 -8.94 -3.03 20.11
CA ASN A 215 -9.68 -2.37 21.16
C ASN A 215 -10.46 -3.38 22.04
N SER A 216 -11.08 -4.39 21.41
CA SER A 216 -11.81 -5.45 22.14
C SER A 216 -10.88 -6.28 23.00
N VAL A 217 -9.72 -6.65 22.49
CA VAL A 217 -8.70 -7.40 23.25
C VAL A 217 -8.16 -6.56 24.42
N ASN A 218 -7.92 -5.26 24.20
CA ASN A 218 -7.42 -4.38 25.26
C ASN A 218 -8.45 -4.10 26.36
N SER A 219 -9.70 -3.88 26.00
CA SER A 219 -10.76 -3.54 26.95
C SER A 219 -11.43 -4.75 27.61
N GLY A 220 -11.29 -5.95 27.01
CA GLY A 220 -12.05 -7.14 27.41
C GLY A 220 -13.54 -7.08 27.02
N SER A 221 -13.92 -6.16 26.13
CA SER A 221 -15.31 -5.98 25.65
C SER A 221 -15.43 -6.31 24.17
N SER A 222 -16.33 -7.19 23.80
CA SER A 222 -16.61 -7.58 22.41
C SER A 222 -17.64 -6.70 21.70
N ALA A 223 -18.25 -5.73 22.36
CA ALA A 223 -19.41 -5.00 21.82
C ALA A 223 -19.09 -4.27 20.51
N GLY A 224 -17.96 -3.53 20.42
CA GLY A 224 -17.53 -2.85 19.20
C GLY A 224 -17.20 -3.82 18.08
N LEU A 225 -16.51 -4.92 18.39
CA LEU A 225 -16.17 -5.95 17.41
C LEU A 225 -17.42 -6.65 16.87
N GLN A 226 -18.41 -6.96 17.73
CA GLN A 226 -19.67 -7.55 17.28
C GLN A 226 -20.40 -6.63 16.31
N GLN A 227 -20.48 -5.33 16.61
CA GLN A 227 -21.11 -4.37 15.71
C GLN A 227 -20.36 -4.29 14.37
N GLN A 228 -19.02 -4.28 14.38
CA GLN A 228 -18.21 -4.24 13.16
C GLN A 228 -18.42 -5.49 12.30
N ILE A 229 -18.49 -6.67 12.91
CA ILE A 229 -18.78 -7.94 12.21
C ILE A 229 -20.16 -7.88 11.55
N LEU A 230 -21.17 -7.32 12.22
CA LEU A 230 -22.51 -7.15 11.64
C LEU A 230 -22.46 -6.21 10.42
N THR A 231 -21.78 -5.06 10.54
CA THR A 231 -21.60 -4.11 9.42
C THR A 231 -20.94 -4.78 8.23
N ILE A 232 -19.86 -5.53 8.45
CA ILE A 232 -19.16 -6.27 7.38
C ILE A 232 -20.09 -7.29 6.73
N ARG A 233 -20.78 -8.10 7.52
CA ARG A 233 -21.67 -9.15 7.00
C ARG A 233 -22.82 -8.60 6.15
N GLU A 234 -23.32 -7.42 6.51
CA GLU A 234 -24.46 -6.79 5.83
C GLU A 234 -24.07 -6.01 4.58
N SER A 235 -22.80 -5.61 4.46
CA SER A 235 -22.38 -4.62 3.48
C SER A 235 -21.32 -5.11 2.48
N TYR A 236 -20.38 -5.97 2.92
CA TYR A 236 -19.38 -6.50 2.01
C TYR A 236 -19.90 -7.66 1.16
N PRO A 237 -19.49 -7.74 -0.11
CA PRO A 237 -19.56 -9.02 -0.81
C PRO A 237 -18.74 -10.08 -0.07
N ALA A 238 -19.15 -11.33 -0.14
CA ALA A 238 -18.54 -12.40 0.63
C ALA A 238 -17.02 -12.49 0.41
N LEU A 239 -16.25 -12.45 1.49
CA LEU A 239 -14.79 -12.59 1.54
C LEU A 239 -13.98 -11.48 0.83
N GLN A 240 -14.57 -10.40 0.38
CA GLN A 240 -13.88 -9.33 -0.33
C GLN A 240 -13.24 -8.28 0.60
N PHE A 241 -12.74 -8.70 1.74
CA PHE A 241 -12.00 -7.84 2.67
C PHE A 241 -10.78 -8.54 3.27
N GLY A 242 -9.73 -7.76 3.47
CA GLY A 242 -8.51 -8.20 4.17
C GLY A 242 -8.65 -7.97 5.67
N THR A 243 -8.43 -9.02 6.47
CA THR A 243 -8.31 -8.92 7.92
C THR A 243 -6.84 -8.84 8.31
N PHE A 244 -6.51 -7.98 9.25
CA PHE A 244 -5.14 -7.78 9.74
C PHE A 244 -5.19 -7.14 11.14
N LEU A 245 -4.05 -7.02 11.83
CA LEU A 245 -3.97 -6.30 13.10
C LEU A 245 -3.26 -4.96 12.94
N THR A 246 -2.07 -4.96 12.37
CA THR A 246 -1.32 -3.77 12.02
C THR A 246 -0.56 -3.98 10.71
N ASN A 247 -0.01 -2.90 10.16
CA ASN A 247 0.78 -2.93 8.94
C ASN A 247 2.06 -2.08 9.09
N HIS A 248 2.75 -1.84 7.99
CA HIS A 248 4.00 -1.08 7.92
C HIS A 248 3.88 0.43 8.19
N ASP A 249 2.65 0.96 8.32
CA ASP A 249 2.34 2.36 8.65
C ASP A 249 1.75 2.54 10.04
N MET A 250 1.64 1.47 10.80
CA MET A 250 1.05 1.45 12.13
C MET A 250 2.05 0.93 13.16
N ASP A 251 2.02 1.47 14.36
CA ASP A 251 2.73 0.85 15.49
C ASP A 251 2.42 -0.64 15.56
N ARG A 252 3.46 -1.47 15.75
CA ARG A 252 3.32 -2.91 15.76
C ARG A 252 2.35 -3.38 16.83
N VAL A 253 1.60 -4.42 16.52
CA VAL A 253 0.50 -4.92 17.35
C VAL A 253 0.94 -5.29 18.77
N TYR A 254 2.14 -5.84 18.95
CA TYR A 254 2.64 -6.18 20.28
C TYR A 254 2.79 -4.96 21.19
N ASN A 255 3.22 -3.80 20.63
CA ASN A 255 3.22 -2.52 21.33
C ASN A 255 1.79 -2.09 21.69
N LYS A 256 0.85 -2.14 20.73
CA LYS A 256 -0.56 -1.76 20.92
C LYS A 256 -1.27 -2.61 21.98
N LEU A 257 -0.82 -3.85 22.17
CA LEU A 257 -1.37 -4.78 23.17
C LEU A 257 -0.59 -4.78 24.50
N GLY A 258 0.32 -3.81 24.71
CA GLY A 258 1.06 -3.62 25.95
C GLY A 258 2.03 -4.75 26.27
N TYR A 259 2.67 -5.33 25.26
CA TYR A 259 3.65 -6.41 25.38
C TYR A 259 3.08 -7.68 26.04
N ASN A 260 1.82 -7.97 25.82
CA ASN A 260 1.11 -9.06 26.49
C ASN A 260 0.87 -10.22 25.52
N ASN A 261 1.53 -11.36 25.76
CA ASN A 261 1.46 -12.55 24.94
C ASN A 261 0.04 -13.16 24.86
N GLU A 262 -0.74 -13.12 25.94
CA GLU A 262 -2.09 -13.69 25.91
C GLU A 262 -3.04 -12.82 25.10
N LYS A 263 -2.87 -11.49 25.13
CA LYS A 263 -3.58 -10.57 24.24
C LYS A 263 -3.19 -10.78 22.78
N MET A 264 -1.89 -11.02 22.49
CA MET A 264 -1.42 -11.35 21.13
C MET A 264 -2.09 -12.61 20.61
N LYS A 265 -2.08 -13.70 21.39
CA LYS A 265 -2.73 -14.96 21.01
C LYS A 265 -4.23 -14.77 20.78
N LEU A 266 -4.90 -14.00 21.64
CA LEU A 266 -6.32 -13.73 21.49
C LEU A 266 -6.61 -12.92 20.20
N ALA A 267 -5.84 -11.85 19.95
CA ALA A 267 -5.99 -11.06 18.74
C ALA A 267 -5.75 -11.89 17.47
N ALA A 268 -4.67 -12.70 17.45
CA ALA A 268 -4.36 -13.62 16.37
C ALA A 268 -5.48 -14.64 16.16
N SER A 269 -6.00 -15.23 17.23
CA SER A 269 -7.11 -16.19 17.16
C SER A 269 -8.36 -15.56 16.53
N ILE A 270 -8.66 -14.30 16.87
CA ILE A 270 -9.81 -13.60 16.30
C ILE A 270 -9.64 -13.41 14.80
N TYR A 271 -8.59 -12.72 14.33
CA TYR A 271 -8.52 -12.33 12.91
C TYR A 271 -8.20 -13.49 11.97
N LEU A 272 -7.47 -14.52 12.44
CA LEU A 272 -7.15 -15.71 11.64
C LEU A 272 -8.33 -16.69 11.49
N THR A 273 -9.35 -16.59 12.32
CA THR A 273 -10.55 -17.44 12.26
C THR A 273 -11.79 -16.72 11.75
N MET A 274 -11.71 -15.42 11.47
CA MET A 274 -12.80 -14.66 10.87
C MET A 274 -12.92 -14.94 9.37
N PRO A 275 -14.11 -14.70 8.79
CA PRO A 275 -14.23 -14.58 7.34
C PRO A 275 -13.33 -13.46 6.81
N GLY A 276 -12.97 -13.56 5.54
CA GLY A 276 -12.06 -12.61 4.88
C GLY A 276 -10.70 -13.22 4.57
N ILE A 277 -9.76 -12.40 4.13
CA ILE A 277 -8.42 -12.83 3.74
C ILE A 277 -7.44 -12.33 4.81
N PRO A 278 -6.85 -13.22 5.63
CA PRO A 278 -5.96 -12.79 6.71
C PRO A 278 -4.58 -12.38 6.15
N PHE A 279 -4.12 -11.20 6.59
CA PHE A 279 -2.79 -10.67 6.32
C PHE A 279 -2.00 -10.59 7.62
N ILE A 280 -0.86 -11.26 7.67
CA ILE A 280 0.07 -11.24 8.79
C ILE A 280 1.19 -10.28 8.44
N TYR A 281 1.38 -9.23 9.24
CA TYR A 281 2.55 -8.37 9.11
C TYR A 281 3.78 -9.11 9.65
N TYR A 282 4.84 -9.23 8.86
CA TYR A 282 6.03 -10.04 9.21
C TYR A 282 6.56 -9.67 10.62
N GLY A 283 6.95 -10.69 11.36
CA GLY A 283 7.45 -10.55 12.74
C GLY A 283 6.37 -10.39 13.81
N GLU A 284 5.10 -10.26 13.41
CA GLU A 284 3.96 -10.25 14.33
C GLU A 284 3.88 -11.57 15.12
N GLU A 285 4.14 -12.69 14.44
CA GLU A 285 4.20 -14.03 15.02
C GLU A 285 5.31 -14.21 16.06
N LEU A 286 6.33 -13.37 16.02
CA LEU A 286 7.43 -13.34 16.99
C LEU A 286 7.22 -12.32 18.11
N GLY A 287 6.20 -11.45 17.99
CA GLY A 287 6.01 -10.32 18.90
C GLY A 287 7.01 -9.19 18.65
N MET A 288 7.48 -8.99 17.41
CA MET A 288 8.34 -7.85 17.08
C MET A 288 7.71 -6.54 17.48
N VAL A 289 8.56 -5.63 17.99
CA VAL A 289 8.16 -4.30 18.47
C VAL A 289 8.59 -3.21 17.51
N GLY A 290 7.89 -2.09 17.54
CA GLY A 290 8.21 -0.90 16.75
C GLY A 290 7.12 0.16 16.88
N THR A 291 7.53 1.39 17.21
CA THR A 291 6.64 2.54 17.39
C THR A 291 7.28 3.81 16.87
N GLY A 292 6.44 4.81 16.59
CA GLY A 292 6.87 6.15 16.25
C GLY A 292 7.30 6.27 14.79
N SER A 293 8.61 6.26 14.50
CA SER A 293 9.05 6.39 13.11
C SER A 293 8.83 5.10 12.31
N HIS A 294 8.56 5.25 11.02
CA HIS A 294 8.32 4.14 10.11
C HIS A 294 9.50 3.15 10.09
N GLU A 295 10.76 3.61 10.22
CA GLU A 295 11.93 2.75 10.27
C GLU A 295 11.90 1.83 11.50
N ASN A 296 11.35 2.26 12.62
CA ASN A 296 11.20 1.41 13.79
C ASN A 296 10.13 0.33 13.60
N ILE A 297 9.09 0.66 12.86
CA ILE A 297 7.99 -0.27 12.54
C ILE A 297 8.44 -1.32 11.51
N ARG A 298 9.36 -0.93 10.59
CA ARG A 298 9.83 -1.73 9.44
C ARG A 298 11.20 -2.36 9.65
N ARG A 299 11.61 -2.62 10.90
CA ARG A 299 12.90 -3.25 11.23
C ARG A 299 13.07 -4.60 10.55
N PRO A 300 14.32 -5.02 10.28
CA PRO A 300 14.59 -6.33 9.69
C PRO A 300 13.98 -7.48 10.48
N MET A 301 13.54 -8.51 9.75
CA MET A 301 12.98 -9.73 10.33
C MET A 301 14.02 -10.45 11.19
N GLN A 302 13.59 -11.01 12.32
CA GLN A 302 14.43 -11.78 13.20
C GLN A 302 14.25 -13.28 12.92
N TRP A 303 15.16 -13.85 12.11
CA TRP A 303 15.09 -15.25 11.70
C TRP A 303 15.68 -16.22 12.73
N SER A 304 16.60 -15.74 13.55
CA SER A 304 17.31 -16.58 14.54
C SER A 304 17.93 -15.74 15.65
N SER A 305 18.49 -16.40 16.67
CA SER A 305 19.28 -15.76 17.74
C SER A 305 20.75 -15.51 17.36
N SER A 306 21.15 -15.73 16.12
CA SER A 306 22.51 -15.50 15.65
C SER A 306 22.82 -14.00 15.45
N THR A 307 24.08 -13.67 15.10
CA THR A 307 24.48 -12.30 14.77
C THR A 307 23.54 -11.69 13.73
N ASN A 308 23.13 -10.42 13.95
CA ASN A 308 22.15 -9.72 13.13
C ASN A 308 20.84 -10.51 12.93
N SER A 309 20.47 -11.33 13.93
CA SER A 309 19.25 -12.14 13.93
C SER A 309 19.10 -13.03 12.68
N GLY A 310 20.20 -13.40 12.04
CA GLY A 310 20.20 -14.18 10.79
C GLY A 310 19.69 -13.43 9.56
N PHE A 311 19.46 -12.13 9.66
CA PHE A 311 18.95 -11.32 8.55
C PHE A 311 20.03 -10.99 7.53
N THR A 312 21.22 -10.61 7.98
CA THR A 312 22.33 -10.22 7.10
C THR A 312 23.69 -10.55 7.72
N ASN A 313 24.70 -10.74 6.87
CA ASN A 313 26.09 -10.88 7.28
C ASN A 313 26.81 -9.51 7.41
N SER A 314 26.14 -8.42 7.02
CA SER A 314 26.62 -7.04 7.09
C SER A 314 25.91 -6.27 8.21
N ILE A 315 26.17 -4.97 8.31
CA ILE A 315 25.40 -4.08 9.20
C ILE A 315 23.98 -3.98 8.65
N PRO A 316 22.94 -4.32 9.44
CA PRO A 316 21.57 -4.17 9.00
C PRO A 316 21.22 -2.68 8.83
N TRP A 317 20.35 -2.37 7.89
CA TRP A 317 19.92 -1.00 7.60
C TRP A 317 19.29 -0.28 8.81
N LYS A 318 18.73 -1.04 9.74
CA LYS A 318 18.21 -0.58 11.04
C LYS A 318 18.58 -1.59 12.12
N SER A 319 18.93 -1.08 13.29
CA SER A 319 19.26 -1.94 14.44
C SER A 319 18.09 -2.85 14.82
N MET A 320 18.41 -4.10 15.13
CA MET A 320 17.44 -5.05 15.63
C MET A 320 17.11 -4.74 17.11
N GLU A 321 15.84 -4.85 17.49
CA GLU A 321 15.47 -5.01 18.89
C GLU A 321 15.40 -6.51 19.17
N ILE A 322 16.19 -6.96 20.16
CA ILE A 322 16.20 -8.37 20.54
C ILE A 322 14.88 -8.64 21.25
N ILE A 323 14.05 -9.51 20.68
CA ILE A 323 12.90 -10.11 21.37
C ILE A 323 13.49 -11.23 22.24
N ILE A 324 13.38 -11.08 23.54
CA ILE A 324 13.83 -12.08 24.52
C ILE A 324 12.71 -13.07 24.79
#